data_88366abf521689fced794d7b00f9a6cf
#
_entry.id   88366abf521689fced794d7b00f9a6cf
#
_cell.length_a   1.000
_cell.length_b   1.000
_cell.length_c   1.000
_cell.angle_alpha   90.00
_cell.angle_beta   90.00
_cell.angle_gamma   90.00
#
_symmetry.space_group_name_H-M   'P 1'
#
loop_
_entity.id
_entity.type
_entity.pdbx_description
1 polymer ?
#
loop_
_entity_poly.entity_id
_entity_poly.type
_entity_poly.pdbx_seq_one_letter_code
_entity_poly.pdbx_strand_id
1 'polypeptide(L)'
;VCSCNKNVYSELLKEEEKLIESFIARQGIQIVEEMPTTMAEWGEKVYWKVPDYDNFYFHLVDEGDTTSAELEAKEIVMLRFKRYTLDEYADTLSMWTTQDSAEPIKFQYMINSRESCTGWQVALKYMKHHNSQCKIICPSKLGFEEENSSVTPYGYDLKIKIKRY
;
A
#
# COMPACT_ATOMS: atom_id res chain seq x y z
N VAL A 1 3.50 35.69 -6.97
CA VAL A 1 2.30 34.82 -7.05
C VAL A 1 2.65 33.33 -6.87
N CYS A 2 3.87 32.88 -7.22
CA CYS A 2 4.29 31.46 -7.07
C CYS A 2 4.68 31.04 -5.64
N SER A 3 4.88 31.96 -4.71
CA SER A 3 5.35 31.60 -3.36
C SER A 3 4.24 31.05 -2.46
N CYS A 4 2.99 31.46 -2.65
CA CYS A 4 1.85 30.99 -1.86
C CYS A 4 1.52 29.50 -2.09
N ASN A 5 1.65 29.02 -3.34
CA ASN A 5 1.35 27.62 -3.67
C ASN A 5 2.38 26.64 -3.11
N LYS A 6 3.66 27.03 -3.05
CA LYS A 6 4.73 26.22 -2.45
C LYS A 6 4.55 26.08 -0.94
N ASN A 7 4.13 27.16 -0.26
CA ASN A 7 3.89 27.14 1.19
C ASN A 7 2.69 26.26 1.54
N VAL A 8 1.60 26.32 0.77
CA VAL A 8 0.40 25.49 0.96
C VAL A 8 0.74 24.00 0.76
N TYR A 9 1.47 23.67 -0.29
CA TYR A 9 1.89 22.28 -0.54
C TYR A 9 2.80 21.76 0.57
N SER A 10 3.76 22.55 1.01
CA SER A 10 4.66 22.18 2.12
C SER A 10 3.89 21.94 3.42
N GLU A 11 2.86 22.75 3.71
CA GLU A 11 2.00 22.55 4.88
C GLU A 11 1.16 21.28 4.78
N LEU A 12 0.60 21.00 3.61
CA LEU A 12 -0.15 19.76 3.36
C LEU A 12 0.71 18.52 3.54
N LEU A 13 1.98 18.55 3.11
CA LEU A 13 2.91 17.46 3.33
C LEU A 13 3.22 17.24 4.83
N LYS A 14 3.30 18.30 5.60
CA LYS A 14 3.48 18.22 7.06
C LYS A 14 2.24 17.62 7.73
N GLU A 15 1.05 17.99 7.29
CA GLU A 15 -0.20 17.41 7.78
C GLU A 15 -0.31 15.93 7.44
N GLU A 16 0.09 15.55 6.23
CA GLU A 16 0.18 14.14 5.82
C GLU A 16 1.08 13.34 6.76
N GLU A 17 2.28 13.84 7.03
CA GLU A 17 3.23 13.20 7.94
C GLU A 17 2.65 13.02 9.34
N LYS A 18 1.97 14.03 9.86
CA LYS A 18 1.29 13.97 11.17
C LYS A 18 0.17 12.92 11.18
N LEU A 19 -0.61 12.83 10.11
CA LEU A 19 -1.65 11.81 9.98
C LEU A 19 -1.05 10.39 10.02
N ILE A 20 0.04 10.17 9.32
CA ILE A 20 0.74 8.88 9.29
C ILE A 20 1.29 8.56 10.68
N GLU A 21 1.99 9.49 11.33
CA GLU A 21 2.54 9.30 12.68
C GLU A 21 1.45 9.02 13.71
N SER A 22 0.36 9.76 13.66
CA SER A 22 -0.78 9.58 14.56
C SER A 22 -1.47 8.24 14.34
N PHE A 23 -1.60 7.80 13.10
CA PHE A 23 -2.15 6.48 12.77
C PHE A 23 -1.27 5.37 13.33
N ILE A 24 0.04 5.45 13.10
CA ILE A 24 1.03 4.48 13.62
C ILE A 24 0.91 4.37 15.14
N ALA A 25 0.89 5.50 15.85
CA ALA A 25 0.77 5.55 17.30
C ALA A 25 -0.57 4.97 17.78
N ARG A 26 -1.68 5.39 17.20
CA ARG A 26 -3.03 4.98 17.60
C ARG A 26 -3.27 3.48 17.37
N GLN A 27 -2.72 2.93 16.29
CA GLN A 27 -2.86 1.51 15.96
C GLN A 27 -1.85 0.62 16.69
N GLY A 28 -0.93 1.17 17.45
CA GLY A 28 0.10 0.41 18.13
C GLY A 28 1.07 -0.29 17.18
N ILE A 29 1.33 0.32 16.04
CA ILE A 29 2.22 -0.23 15.01
C ILE A 29 3.66 -0.07 15.46
N GLN A 30 4.45 -1.15 15.35
CA GLN A 30 5.88 -1.15 15.57
C GLN A 30 6.60 -1.03 14.23
N ILE A 31 7.34 0.05 14.04
CA ILE A 31 8.14 0.26 12.84
C ILE A 31 9.52 -0.38 13.01
N VAL A 32 9.94 -1.15 12.01
CA VAL A 32 11.28 -1.75 11.95
C VAL A 32 12.02 -1.27 10.71
N GLU A 33 13.32 -1.13 10.83
CA GLU A 33 14.21 -0.69 9.73
C GLU A 33 14.69 -1.87 8.87
N GLU A 34 14.75 -3.07 9.45
CA GLU A 34 15.13 -4.29 8.75
C GLU A 34 13.88 -5.13 8.43
N MET A 35 13.78 -5.61 7.20
CA MET A 35 12.65 -6.43 6.78
C MET A 35 12.63 -7.75 7.56
N PRO A 36 11.53 -8.09 8.24
CA PRO A 36 11.35 -9.40 8.85
C PRO A 36 11.51 -10.54 7.83
N THR A 37 12.09 -11.64 8.25
CA THR A 37 12.37 -12.79 7.39
C THR A 37 11.40 -13.94 7.56
N THR A 38 10.63 -13.96 8.66
CA THR A 38 9.64 -15.01 8.96
C THR A 38 8.29 -14.39 9.29
N MET A 39 7.21 -15.15 9.09
CA MET A 39 5.86 -14.71 9.45
C MET A 39 5.73 -14.44 10.96
N ALA A 40 6.44 -15.18 11.79
CA ALA A 40 6.46 -14.95 13.23
C ALA A 40 7.06 -13.58 13.59
N GLU A 41 8.11 -13.15 12.90
CA GLU A 41 8.71 -11.82 13.08
C GLU A 41 7.78 -10.69 12.63
N TRP A 42 6.98 -10.90 11.59
CA TRP A 42 5.97 -9.92 11.16
C TRP A 42 4.91 -9.71 12.24
N GLY A 43 4.46 -10.78 12.90
CA GLY A 43 3.40 -10.67 13.90
C GLY A 43 2.16 -9.97 13.34
N GLU A 44 1.44 -9.24 14.21
CA GLU A 44 0.20 -8.53 13.82
C GLU A 44 0.43 -7.06 13.52
N LYS A 45 1.44 -6.43 14.11
CA LYS A 45 1.61 -4.97 14.12
C LYS A 45 3.00 -4.48 13.73
N VAL A 46 3.83 -5.35 13.17
CA VAL A 46 5.17 -4.96 12.72
C VAL A 46 5.11 -4.50 11.27
N TYR A 47 5.44 -3.24 11.05
CA TYR A 47 5.53 -2.65 9.72
C TYR A 47 6.98 -2.29 9.43
N TRP A 48 7.42 -2.64 8.24
CA TRP A 48 8.76 -2.35 7.76
C TRP A 48 8.77 -1.03 7.00
N LYS A 49 9.70 -0.16 7.38
CA LYS A 49 9.97 1.07 6.64
C LYS A 49 10.73 0.73 5.38
N VAL A 50 10.05 0.80 4.25
CA VAL A 50 10.65 0.42 2.96
C VAL A 50 11.71 1.44 2.57
N PRO A 51 12.97 1.01 2.31
CA PRO A 51 14.04 1.91 1.88
C PRO A 51 13.69 2.65 0.57
N ASP A 52 14.31 3.80 0.39
CA ASP A 52 14.18 4.67 -0.80
C ASP A 52 12.84 5.41 -0.94
N TYR A 53 11.91 5.21 -0.01
CA TYR A 53 10.64 5.92 0.02
C TYR A 53 10.39 6.57 1.37
N ASP A 54 9.94 7.82 1.38
CA ASP A 54 9.54 8.49 2.60
C ASP A 54 8.11 8.09 2.98
N ASN A 55 7.91 7.75 4.25
CA ASN A 55 6.59 7.45 4.82
C ASN A 55 5.84 6.27 4.18
N PHE A 56 6.54 5.35 3.53
CA PHE A 56 5.98 4.13 2.99
C PHE A 56 6.33 2.94 3.90
N TYR A 57 5.29 2.27 4.41
CA TYR A 57 5.43 1.16 5.35
C TYR A 57 4.68 -0.06 4.84
N PHE A 58 5.29 -1.22 5.01
CA PHE A 58 4.79 -2.51 4.51
C PHE A 58 4.70 -3.53 5.65
N HIS A 59 3.58 -4.25 5.71
CA HIS A 59 3.34 -5.35 6.63
C HIS A 59 2.82 -6.56 5.85
N LEU A 60 3.56 -7.67 5.87
CA LEU A 60 3.13 -8.91 5.23
C LEU A 60 2.15 -9.63 6.15
N VAL A 61 0.95 -9.91 5.64
CA VAL A 61 -0.11 -10.64 6.38
C VAL A 61 -0.08 -12.13 6.06
N ASP A 62 0.14 -12.47 4.79
CA ASP A 62 0.16 -13.84 4.30
C ASP A 62 1.16 -13.95 3.15
N GLU A 63 2.06 -14.91 3.23
CA GLU A 63 3.05 -15.17 2.17
C GLU A 63 2.42 -15.67 0.88
N GLY A 64 1.22 -16.26 0.98
CA GLY A 64 0.56 -16.90 -0.15
C GLY A 64 1.18 -18.23 -0.50
N ASP A 65 1.11 -18.61 -1.77
CA ASP A 65 1.63 -19.86 -2.28
C ASP A 65 3.13 -19.78 -2.56
N THR A 66 3.93 -20.08 -1.53
CA THR A 66 5.40 -20.05 -1.61
C THR A 66 6.01 -21.16 -2.46
N THR A 67 5.21 -22.16 -2.87
CA THR A 67 5.65 -23.21 -3.78
C THR A 67 5.52 -22.82 -5.24
N SER A 68 4.75 -21.78 -5.54
CA SER A 68 4.64 -21.20 -6.89
C SER A 68 5.81 -20.28 -7.19
N ALA A 69 6.06 -20.05 -8.48
CA ALA A 69 7.07 -19.09 -8.91
C ALA A 69 6.72 -17.68 -8.43
N GLU A 70 7.72 -16.88 -8.11
CA GLU A 70 7.54 -15.47 -7.75
C GLU A 70 6.98 -14.67 -8.93
N LEU A 71 6.34 -13.55 -8.60
CA LEU A 71 5.79 -12.61 -9.58
C LEU A 71 6.92 -12.01 -10.44
N GLU A 72 6.75 -12.10 -11.75
CA GLU A 72 7.69 -11.57 -12.72
C GLU A 72 7.13 -10.31 -13.43
N ALA A 73 8.04 -9.51 -13.96
CA ALA A 73 7.68 -8.32 -14.74
C ALA A 73 6.70 -8.64 -15.87
N LYS A 74 5.70 -7.78 -16.06
CA LYS A 74 4.63 -7.88 -17.06
C LYS A 74 3.58 -8.97 -16.83
N GLU A 75 3.72 -9.80 -15.80
CA GLU A 75 2.64 -10.71 -15.43
C GLU A 75 1.38 -9.94 -15.02
N ILE A 76 0.23 -10.49 -15.30
CA ILE A 76 -1.06 -9.90 -14.94
C ILE A 76 -1.36 -10.22 -13.49
N VAL A 77 -1.60 -9.17 -12.71
CA VAL A 77 -2.02 -9.24 -11.32
C VAL A 77 -3.51 -8.93 -11.24
N MET A 78 -4.23 -9.75 -10.51
CA MET A 78 -5.62 -9.52 -10.11
C MET A 78 -5.63 -9.15 -8.64
N LEU A 79 -5.93 -7.89 -8.35
CA LEU A 79 -5.79 -7.32 -7.01
C LEU A 79 -7.15 -6.94 -6.43
N ARG A 80 -7.37 -7.29 -5.17
CA ARG A 80 -8.48 -6.80 -4.35
C ARG A 80 -7.92 -6.00 -3.20
N PHE A 81 -8.64 -4.98 -2.76
CA PHE A 81 -8.14 -4.07 -1.74
C PHE A 81 -9.23 -3.54 -0.82
N LYS A 82 -8.81 -3.08 0.34
CA LYS A 82 -9.51 -2.09 1.17
C LYS A 82 -8.65 -0.86 1.23
N ARG A 83 -9.24 0.30 1.06
CA ARG A 83 -8.57 1.59 1.23
C ARG A 83 -9.23 2.33 2.39
N TYR A 84 -8.44 2.87 3.29
CA TYR A 84 -8.96 3.61 4.44
C TYR A 84 -8.13 4.84 4.72
N THR A 85 -8.81 5.90 5.16
CA THR A 85 -8.16 7.12 5.63
C THR A 85 -7.43 6.87 6.95
N LEU A 86 -6.42 7.68 7.24
CA LEU A 86 -5.55 7.49 8.41
C LEU A 86 -5.97 8.35 9.62
N ASP A 87 -7.10 9.01 9.55
CA ASP A 87 -7.67 9.77 10.66
C ASP A 87 -8.34 8.86 11.71
N GLU A 88 -8.81 9.47 12.78
CA GLU A 88 -9.46 8.76 13.89
C GLU A 88 -10.72 8.02 13.46
N TYR A 89 -11.46 8.59 12.52
CA TYR A 89 -12.70 8.01 11.98
C TYR A 89 -12.48 7.61 10.52
N ALA A 90 -11.89 6.43 10.33
CA ALA A 90 -11.51 5.96 9.01
C ALA A 90 -12.72 5.83 8.08
N ASP A 91 -12.61 6.46 6.92
CA ASP A 91 -13.50 6.21 5.78
C ASP A 91 -12.90 5.09 4.94
N THR A 92 -13.65 4.00 4.77
CA THR A 92 -13.17 2.78 4.13
C THR A 92 -13.92 2.49 2.84
N LEU A 93 -13.17 2.34 1.74
CA LEU A 93 -13.65 1.77 0.49
C LEU A 93 -13.22 0.30 0.44
N SER A 94 -14.17 -0.61 0.29
CA SER A 94 -13.90 -2.04 0.19
C SER A 94 -14.18 -2.56 -1.22
N MET A 95 -13.18 -3.23 -1.79
CA MET A 95 -13.29 -4.09 -2.97
C MET A 95 -12.70 -5.47 -2.67
N TRP A 96 -12.88 -5.91 -1.43
CA TRP A 96 -12.21 -7.11 -0.88
C TRP A 96 -12.88 -8.41 -1.28
N THR A 97 -14.18 -8.39 -1.42
CA THR A 97 -14.99 -9.57 -1.73
C THR A 97 -15.72 -9.43 -3.07
N THR A 98 -16.24 -10.54 -3.58
CA THR A 98 -17.08 -10.52 -4.78
C THR A 98 -18.42 -9.82 -4.55
N GLN A 99 -18.85 -9.66 -3.30
CA GLN A 99 -20.03 -8.87 -2.95
C GLN A 99 -19.74 -7.37 -3.02
N ASP A 100 -18.52 -6.96 -2.68
CA ASP A 100 -18.11 -5.55 -2.80
C ASP A 100 -17.96 -5.16 -4.28
N SER A 101 -17.32 -6.03 -5.06
CA SER A 101 -17.10 -5.84 -6.49
C SER A 101 -16.98 -7.19 -7.18
N ALA A 102 -17.74 -7.41 -8.26
CA ALA A 102 -17.73 -8.65 -9.00
C ALA A 102 -16.34 -9.01 -9.53
N GLU A 103 -15.61 -8.01 -10.02
CA GLU A 103 -14.29 -8.19 -10.63
C GLU A 103 -13.18 -7.55 -9.80
N PRO A 104 -11.99 -8.20 -9.70
CA PRO A 104 -10.80 -7.57 -9.15
C PRO A 104 -10.24 -6.52 -10.11
N ILE A 105 -9.36 -5.66 -9.59
CA ILE A 105 -8.57 -4.76 -10.43
C ILE A 105 -7.49 -5.60 -11.13
N LYS A 106 -7.33 -5.42 -12.45
CA LYS A 106 -6.35 -6.13 -13.28
C LYS A 106 -5.35 -5.15 -13.85
N PHE A 107 -4.07 -5.44 -13.68
CA PHE A 107 -2.98 -4.66 -14.25
C PHE A 107 -1.73 -5.51 -14.36
N GLN A 108 -0.70 -4.98 -15.03
CA GLN A 108 0.58 -5.68 -15.18
C GLN A 108 1.60 -5.19 -14.16
N TYR A 109 2.32 -6.14 -13.57
CA TYR A 109 3.42 -5.82 -12.66
C TYR A 109 4.56 -5.12 -13.41
N MET A 110 5.11 -4.08 -12.81
CA MET A 110 6.17 -3.22 -13.35
C MET A 110 5.79 -2.47 -14.65
N ILE A 111 4.49 -2.35 -14.94
CA ILE A 111 4.00 -1.53 -16.04
C ILE A 111 3.16 -0.39 -15.46
N ASN A 112 3.49 0.82 -15.86
CA ASN A 112 2.75 2.00 -15.42
C ASN A 112 1.37 2.03 -16.09
N SER A 113 0.31 2.13 -15.29
CA SER A 113 -1.06 2.18 -15.77
C SER A 113 -1.95 2.95 -14.79
N ARG A 114 -3.16 3.28 -15.24
CA ARG A 114 -4.14 3.96 -14.38
C ARG A 114 -4.78 3.04 -13.35
N GLU A 115 -4.71 1.74 -13.56
CA GLU A 115 -5.31 0.73 -12.69
C GLU A 115 -4.46 0.45 -11.45
N SER A 116 -3.21 0.90 -11.42
CA SER A 116 -2.31 0.75 -10.28
C SER A 116 -1.59 2.05 -9.96
N CYS A 117 -1.07 2.14 -8.74
CA CYS A 117 -0.20 3.25 -8.32
C CYS A 117 1.19 2.73 -7.95
N THR A 118 2.14 3.64 -7.81
CA THR A 118 3.51 3.30 -7.44
C THR A 118 3.56 2.53 -6.12
N GLY A 119 2.79 2.94 -5.11
CA GLY A 119 2.73 2.24 -3.82
C GLY A 119 2.30 0.78 -3.95
N TRP A 120 1.31 0.50 -4.79
CA TRP A 120 0.89 -0.89 -5.08
C TRP A 120 2.00 -1.68 -5.77
N GLN A 121 2.66 -1.08 -6.77
CA GLN A 121 3.76 -1.73 -7.49
C GLN A 121 4.94 -2.04 -6.55
N VAL A 122 5.27 -1.14 -5.64
CA VAL A 122 6.30 -1.38 -4.61
C VAL A 122 5.89 -2.52 -3.67
N ALA A 123 4.63 -2.53 -3.22
CA ALA A 123 4.11 -3.61 -2.36
C ALA A 123 4.22 -4.97 -3.05
N LEU A 124 3.86 -5.06 -4.33
CA LEU A 124 3.94 -6.30 -5.12
C LEU A 124 5.33 -6.91 -5.13
N LYS A 125 6.36 -6.07 -5.17
CA LYS A 125 7.76 -6.53 -5.12
C LYS A 125 8.06 -7.39 -3.88
N TYR A 126 7.41 -7.08 -2.77
CA TYR A 126 7.61 -7.76 -1.49
C TYR A 126 6.53 -8.81 -1.17
N MET A 127 5.39 -8.74 -1.83
CA MET A 127 4.34 -9.77 -1.77
C MET A 127 4.77 -11.06 -2.49
N LYS A 128 5.34 -10.95 -3.67
CA LYS A 128 5.99 -11.99 -4.48
C LYS A 128 5.11 -13.12 -4.99
N HIS A 129 4.23 -13.68 -4.17
CA HIS A 129 3.56 -14.95 -4.46
C HIS A 129 2.06 -14.82 -4.71
N HIS A 130 1.54 -15.74 -5.49
CA HIS A 130 0.10 -15.93 -5.68
C HIS A 130 -0.60 -16.10 -4.32
N ASN A 131 -1.75 -15.47 -4.14
CA ASN A 131 -2.53 -15.44 -2.90
C ASN A 131 -1.88 -14.71 -1.70
N SER A 132 -0.79 -13.98 -1.89
CA SER A 132 -0.23 -13.19 -0.80
C SER A 132 -1.13 -12.02 -0.41
N GLN A 133 -1.01 -11.59 0.84
CA GLN A 133 -1.75 -10.47 1.41
C GLN A 133 -0.80 -9.57 2.20
N CYS A 134 -1.01 -8.28 2.10
CA CYS A 134 -0.26 -7.30 2.87
C CYS A 134 -1.11 -6.11 3.30
N LYS A 135 -0.54 -5.31 4.19
CA LYS A 135 -1.03 -3.97 4.54
C LYS A 135 0.07 -2.97 4.23
N ILE A 136 -0.30 -1.82 3.71
CA ILE A 136 0.65 -0.73 3.48
C ILE A 136 0.10 0.58 4.03
N ILE A 137 1.00 1.45 4.44
CA ILE A 137 0.73 2.87 4.62
C ILE A 137 1.37 3.55 3.41
N CYS A 138 0.54 4.17 2.58
CA CYS A 138 0.94 4.73 1.30
C CYS A 138 0.85 6.26 1.36
N PRO A 139 1.98 6.98 1.28
CA PRO A 139 1.95 8.43 1.20
C PRO A 139 1.39 8.87 -0.15
N SER A 140 0.86 10.08 -0.20
CA SER A 140 0.19 10.62 -1.38
C SER A 140 1.05 10.62 -2.64
N LYS A 141 2.35 10.84 -2.50
CA LYS A 141 3.31 10.83 -3.62
C LYS A 141 3.40 9.49 -4.35
N LEU A 142 3.08 8.40 -3.67
CA LEU A 142 3.10 7.04 -4.22
C LEU A 142 1.71 6.51 -4.51
N GLY A 143 0.68 7.31 -4.25
CA GLY A 143 -0.72 6.97 -4.46
C GLY A 143 -1.19 7.26 -5.88
N PHE A 144 -2.50 7.08 -6.09
CA PHE A 144 -3.16 7.46 -7.33
C PHE A 144 -3.14 8.98 -7.53
N GLU A 145 -3.38 9.43 -8.75
CA GLU A 145 -3.33 10.85 -9.11
C GLU A 145 -4.23 11.72 -8.21
N GLU A 146 -5.42 11.25 -7.89
CA GLU A 146 -6.36 11.95 -7.00
C GLU A 146 -5.81 12.09 -5.58
N GLU A 147 -5.17 11.04 -5.07
CA GLU A 147 -4.54 11.02 -3.76
C GLU A 147 -3.33 11.96 -3.72
N ASN A 148 -2.54 11.94 -4.77
CA ASN A 148 -1.40 12.86 -4.93
C ASN A 148 -1.86 14.32 -4.98
N SER A 149 -2.88 14.62 -5.78
CA SER A 149 -3.40 15.99 -5.94
C SER A 149 -3.99 16.55 -4.67
N SER A 150 -4.66 15.73 -3.87
CA SER A 150 -5.24 16.13 -2.57
C SER A 150 -4.26 16.03 -1.41
N VAL A 151 -3.05 15.51 -1.65
CA VAL A 151 -2.04 15.23 -0.62
C VAL A 151 -2.63 14.39 0.53
N THR A 152 -3.33 13.32 0.16
CA THR A 152 -4.00 12.44 1.12
C THR A 152 -3.30 11.08 1.18
N PRO A 153 -2.77 10.68 2.34
CA PRO A 153 -2.23 9.34 2.53
C PRO A 153 -3.36 8.35 2.81
N TYR A 154 -3.17 7.12 2.42
CA TYR A 154 -4.12 6.03 2.69
C TYR A 154 -3.43 4.80 3.26
N GLY A 155 -4.16 4.05 4.06
CA GLY A 155 -3.85 2.67 4.34
C GLY A 155 -4.51 1.78 3.31
N TYR A 156 -3.83 0.73 2.90
CA TYR A 156 -4.37 -0.28 2.00
C TYR A 156 -4.15 -1.67 2.58
N ASP A 157 -5.19 -2.48 2.55
CA ASP A 157 -5.08 -3.93 2.63
C ASP A 157 -5.13 -4.46 1.21
N LEU A 158 -4.14 -5.24 0.81
CA LEU A 158 -4.02 -5.76 -0.55
C LEU A 158 -3.99 -7.29 -0.52
N LYS A 159 -4.68 -7.92 -1.45
CA LYS A 159 -4.51 -9.33 -1.76
C LYS A 159 -4.48 -9.55 -3.27
N ILE A 160 -3.64 -10.47 -3.70
CA ILE A 160 -3.37 -10.67 -5.11
C ILE A 160 -3.57 -12.12 -5.55
N LYS A 161 -3.90 -12.26 -6.83
CA LYS A 161 -3.74 -13.48 -7.60
C LYS A 161 -2.91 -13.16 -8.84
N ILE A 162 -2.04 -14.05 -9.22
CA ILE A 162 -1.24 -13.92 -10.44
C ILE A 162 -1.92 -14.75 -11.52
N LYS A 163 -2.24 -14.11 -12.64
CA LYS A 163 -2.87 -14.80 -13.77
C LYS A 163 -1.78 -15.37 -14.67
N ARG A 164 -1.65 -16.69 -14.67
CA ARG A 164 -0.66 -17.39 -15.51
C ARG A 164 -1.29 -18.19 -16.62
N TYR A 165 -2.61 -18.32 -16.61
CA TYR A 165 -3.35 -19.11 -17.60
C TYR A 165 -4.64 -18.41 -18.03
#